data_fdfa74272c4abf225c05007d6d8a1376
#
_entry.id   fdfa74272c4abf225c05007d6d8a1376
#
_cell.length_a   1.000
_cell.length_b   1.000
_cell.length_c   1.000
_cell.angle_alpha   90.00
_cell.angle_beta   90.00
_cell.angle_gamma   90.00
#
_symmetry.space_group_name_H-M   'P 1'
#
loop_
_entity.id
_entity.type
_entity.pdbx_description
1 polymer ?
#
loop_
_entity_poly.entity_id
_entity_poly.type
_entity_poly.pdbx_seq_one_letter_code
_entity_poly.pdbx_strand_id
1 'polypeptide(L)'
;ASYWAIDAAMMRDMAKAIGRDTAPYEKMLSEAKDYIRQKFLNADGTFKLDILNTMQTPALFALRNELLSGSAKESMIARLRENFRQHDNCLQTGFLGTSILMQTLTDNGMQDIAYELLFQRKNPSWLYSVDNGATTIWERWNSYTLDKGMGPRGMNSFNHYAYGCVCEWIWETAAGIAADPADPGFRHIIMKP
;
A
#
# COMPACT_ATOMS: atom_id res chain seq x y z
N ALA A 1 13.94 1.93 5.61
CA ALA A 1 14.17 3.15 4.80
C ALA A 1 12.86 3.72 4.28
N SER A 2 11.98 2.91 3.65
CA SER A 2 10.73 3.43 3.04
C SER A 2 9.78 4.06 4.07
N TYR A 3 9.60 3.46 5.24
CA TYR A 3 8.83 4.07 6.33
C TYR A 3 9.46 5.36 6.86
N TRP A 4 10.78 5.45 6.92
CA TRP A 4 11.44 6.70 7.30
C TRP A 4 11.06 7.87 6.38
N ALA A 5 10.94 7.63 5.07
CA ALA A 5 10.46 8.66 4.14
C ALA A 5 8.96 8.99 4.38
N ILE A 6 8.11 7.98 4.64
CA ILE A 6 6.71 8.20 4.99
C ILE A 6 6.56 9.00 6.28
N ASP A 7 7.28 8.61 7.34
CA ASP A 7 7.25 9.29 8.64
C ASP A 7 7.73 10.74 8.52
N ALA A 8 8.79 10.99 7.76
CA ALA A 8 9.28 12.34 7.52
C ALA A 8 8.26 13.21 6.76
N ALA A 9 7.55 12.63 5.77
CA ALA A 9 6.47 13.31 5.06
C ALA A 9 5.30 13.63 6.00
N MET A 10 4.87 12.69 6.82
CA MET A 10 3.81 12.88 7.81
C MET A 10 4.18 13.96 8.84
N MET A 11 5.42 13.94 9.35
CA MET A 11 5.91 14.95 10.29
C MET A 11 5.96 16.36 9.67
N ARG A 12 6.36 16.45 8.39
CA ARG A 12 6.30 17.72 7.64
C ARG A 12 4.87 18.26 7.58
N ASP A 13 3.91 17.39 7.20
CA ASP A 13 2.52 17.80 7.03
C ASP A 13 1.86 18.17 8.38
N MET A 14 2.16 17.42 9.44
CA MET A 14 1.74 17.78 10.80
C MET A 14 2.33 19.11 11.26
N ALA A 15 3.64 19.34 11.05
CA ALA A 15 4.29 20.60 11.38
C ALA A 15 3.63 21.77 10.63
N LYS A 16 3.37 21.58 9.33
CA LYS A 16 2.66 22.57 8.50
C LYS A 16 1.27 22.88 9.06
N ALA A 17 0.49 21.86 9.40
CA ALA A 17 -0.88 22.01 9.91
C ALA A 17 -0.97 22.81 11.23
N ILE A 18 0.07 22.74 12.06
CA ILE A 18 0.15 23.48 13.35
C ILE A 18 1.04 24.71 13.29
N GLY A 19 1.41 25.18 12.08
CA GLY A 19 2.21 26.38 11.89
C GLY A 19 3.66 26.30 12.42
N ARG A 20 4.25 25.08 12.43
CA ARG A 20 5.64 24.85 12.83
C ARG A 20 6.55 24.82 11.63
N ASP A 21 7.85 25.01 11.85
CA ASP A 21 8.89 24.91 10.84
C ASP A 21 8.92 23.50 10.19
N THR A 22 8.82 23.44 8.86
CA THR A 22 8.83 22.19 8.08
C THR A 22 10.22 21.81 7.59
N ALA A 23 11.17 22.74 7.56
CA ALA A 23 12.47 22.54 6.93
C ALA A 23 13.28 21.33 7.46
N PRO A 24 13.29 21.01 8.76
CA PRO A 24 13.98 19.81 9.25
C PRO A 24 13.40 18.53 8.66
N TYR A 25 12.08 18.44 8.50
CA TYR A 25 11.39 17.25 7.98
C TYR A 25 11.49 17.15 6.46
N GLU A 26 11.50 18.28 5.75
CA GLU A 26 11.76 18.32 4.31
C GLU A 26 13.17 17.82 3.99
N LYS A 27 14.17 18.24 4.77
CA LYS A 27 15.55 17.75 4.65
C LYS A 27 15.61 16.24 4.89
N MET A 28 15.00 15.77 5.99
CA MET A 28 14.97 14.33 6.33
C MET A 28 14.27 13.50 5.25
N LEU A 29 13.18 14.01 4.69
CA LEU A 29 12.44 13.37 3.60
C LEU A 29 13.31 13.25 2.33
N SER A 30 14.00 14.34 1.95
CA SER A 30 14.90 14.33 0.80
C SER A 30 16.04 13.32 0.99
N GLU A 31 16.72 13.34 2.14
CA GLU A 31 17.81 12.42 2.45
C GLU A 31 17.34 10.95 2.43
N ALA A 32 16.15 10.67 2.97
CA ALA A 32 15.57 9.33 2.95
C ALA A 32 15.27 8.85 1.52
N LYS A 33 14.63 9.70 0.70
CA LYS A 33 14.34 9.40 -0.71
C LYS A 33 15.63 9.16 -1.51
N ASP A 34 16.65 10.01 -1.32
CA ASP A 34 17.92 9.90 -2.03
C ASP A 34 18.69 8.63 -1.64
N TYR A 35 18.71 8.30 -0.33
CA TYR A 35 19.26 7.03 0.13
C TYR A 35 18.59 5.82 -0.54
N ILE A 36 17.25 5.81 -0.62
CA ILE A 36 16.52 4.70 -1.23
C ILE A 36 16.83 4.60 -2.72
N ARG A 37 16.82 5.74 -3.45
CA ARG A 37 17.17 5.78 -4.88
C ARG A 37 18.57 5.24 -5.12
N GLN A 38 19.55 5.76 -4.41
CA GLN A 38 20.95 5.37 -4.58
C GLN A 38 21.21 3.91 -4.21
N LYS A 39 20.59 3.43 -3.15
CA LYS A 39 20.84 2.08 -2.62
C LYS A 39 20.12 0.99 -3.40
N PHE A 40 18.89 1.24 -3.87
CA PHE A 40 18.00 0.19 -4.32
C PHE A 40 17.52 0.32 -5.77
N LEU A 41 17.58 1.49 -6.40
CA LEU A 41 17.02 1.72 -7.73
C LEU A 41 18.09 1.98 -8.79
N ASN A 42 17.83 1.48 -9.99
CA ASN A 42 18.51 1.87 -11.22
C ASN A 42 17.80 3.06 -11.86
N ALA A 43 18.44 3.69 -12.83
CA ALA A 43 17.90 4.86 -13.53
C ALA A 43 16.61 4.55 -14.34
N ASP A 44 16.44 3.31 -14.80
CA ASP A 44 15.26 2.84 -15.53
C ASP A 44 14.09 2.45 -14.61
N GLY A 45 14.24 2.63 -13.30
CA GLY A 45 13.25 2.29 -12.29
C GLY A 45 13.22 0.81 -11.90
N THR A 46 14.16 -0.01 -12.34
CA THR A 46 14.32 -1.38 -11.82
C THR A 46 15.01 -1.36 -10.46
N PHE A 47 14.79 -2.38 -9.65
CA PHE A 47 15.57 -2.58 -8.42
C PHE A 47 16.90 -3.25 -8.74
N LYS A 48 17.96 -2.82 -8.04
CA LYS A 48 19.32 -3.38 -8.15
C LYS A 48 19.42 -4.84 -7.69
N LEU A 49 18.48 -5.28 -6.86
CA LEU A 49 18.33 -6.68 -6.46
C LEU A 49 17.19 -7.29 -7.26
N ASP A 50 17.47 -8.25 -8.11
CA ASP A 50 16.52 -8.84 -9.06
C ASP A 50 15.25 -9.37 -8.40
N ILE A 51 15.37 -9.99 -7.23
CA ILE A 51 14.23 -10.51 -6.48
C ILE A 51 13.20 -9.44 -6.15
N LEU A 52 13.61 -8.18 -5.93
CA LEU A 52 12.68 -7.10 -5.63
C LEU A 52 11.83 -6.70 -6.83
N ASN A 53 12.29 -6.99 -8.05
CA ASN A 53 11.55 -6.74 -9.28
C ASN A 53 10.38 -7.71 -9.49
N THR A 54 10.36 -8.84 -8.78
CA THR A 54 9.29 -9.86 -8.85
C THR A 54 8.26 -9.71 -7.74
N MET A 55 8.40 -8.73 -6.84
CA MET A 55 7.57 -8.55 -5.65
C MET A 55 6.70 -7.29 -5.77
N GLN A 56 5.46 -7.35 -5.27
CA GLN A 56 4.55 -6.19 -5.24
C GLN A 56 4.99 -5.12 -4.24
N THR A 57 5.34 -5.50 -3.02
CA THR A 57 5.62 -4.55 -1.92
C THR A 57 6.72 -3.53 -2.22
N PRO A 58 7.90 -3.88 -2.79
CA PRO A 58 8.93 -2.90 -3.14
C PRO A 58 8.44 -1.86 -4.15
N ALA A 59 7.71 -2.29 -5.18
CA ALA A 59 7.15 -1.41 -6.19
C ALA A 59 6.13 -0.43 -5.58
N LEU A 60 5.26 -0.91 -4.70
CA LEU A 60 4.30 -0.07 -3.96
C LEU A 60 5.01 1.00 -3.14
N PHE A 61 6.07 0.64 -2.39
CA PHE A 61 6.84 1.63 -1.63
C PHE A 61 7.57 2.63 -2.53
N ALA A 62 8.07 2.20 -3.69
CA ALA A 62 8.72 3.11 -4.64
C ALA A 62 7.72 4.14 -5.19
N LEU A 63 6.51 3.72 -5.53
CA LEU A 63 5.44 4.58 -6.02
C LEU A 63 4.88 5.47 -4.90
N ARG A 64 4.58 4.92 -3.72
CA ARG A 64 4.06 5.67 -2.56
C ARG A 64 4.99 6.78 -2.10
N ASN A 65 6.30 6.55 -2.14
CA ASN A 65 7.31 7.54 -1.78
C ASN A 65 7.72 8.45 -2.95
N GLU A 66 7.10 8.31 -4.13
CA GLU A 66 7.42 9.11 -5.32
C GLU A 66 8.92 9.09 -5.65
N LEU A 67 9.51 7.89 -5.62
CA LEU A 67 10.95 7.73 -5.86
C LEU A 67 11.32 7.86 -7.34
N LEU A 68 10.36 7.73 -8.23
CA LEU A 68 10.52 7.69 -9.68
C LEU A 68 9.64 8.75 -10.35
N SER A 69 10.06 9.19 -11.54
CA SER A 69 9.31 10.11 -12.40
C SER A 69 9.45 9.71 -13.88
N GLY A 70 8.63 10.29 -14.75
CA GLY A 70 8.68 10.07 -16.20
C GLY A 70 8.63 8.59 -16.58
N SER A 71 9.41 8.19 -17.57
CA SER A 71 9.43 6.83 -18.12
C SER A 71 9.80 5.74 -17.11
N ALA A 72 10.64 6.06 -16.13
CA ALA A 72 10.99 5.11 -15.05
C ALA A 72 9.78 4.80 -14.16
N LYS A 73 8.94 5.79 -13.84
CA LYS A 73 7.68 5.58 -13.11
C LYS A 73 6.70 4.76 -13.94
N GLU A 74 6.52 5.10 -15.22
CA GLU A 74 5.65 4.35 -16.14
C GLU A 74 6.08 2.90 -16.28
N SER A 75 7.39 2.65 -16.40
CA SER A 75 7.97 1.30 -16.44
C SER A 75 7.69 0.52 -15.15
N MET A 76 7.81 1.15 -13.98
CA MET A 76 7.47 0.52 -12.68
C MET A 76 5.98 0.15 -12.62
N ILE A 77 5.09 1.04 -13.05
CA ILE A 77 3.64 0.80 -13.09
C ILE A 77 3.33 -0.38 -14.04
N ALA A 78 3.92 -0.39 -15.23
CA ALA A 78 3.71 -1.47 -16.18
C ALA A 78 4.17 -2.84 -15.62
N ARG A 79 5.33 -2.88 -14.97
CA ARG A 79 5.81 -4.12 -14.31
C ARG A 79 4.91 -4.55 -13.16
N LEU A 80 4.41 -3.63 -12.37
CA LEU A 80 3.50 -3.95 -11.27
C LEU A 80 2.16 -4.49 -11.79
N ARG A 81 1.59 -3.90 -12.83
CA ARG A 81 0.40 -4.44 -13.52
C ARG A 81 0.64 -5.86 -14.02
N GLU A 82 1.77 -6.11 -14.67
CA GLU A 82 2.14 -7.42 -15.17
C GLU A 82 2.33 -8.44 -14.04
N ASN A 83 2.92 -8.01 -12.92
CA ASN A 83 3.05 -8.87 -11.73
C ASN A 83 1.66 -9.30 -11.20
N PHE A 84 0.70 -8.39 -11.07
CA PHE A 84 -0.66 -8.75 -10.67
C PHE A 84 -1.27 -9.76 -11.65
N ARG A 85 -1.15 -9.52 -12.94
CA ARG A 85 -1.68 -10.42 -13.97
C ARG A 85 -1.08 -11.83 -13.89
N GLN A 86 0.23 -11.93 -13.66
CA GLN A 86 0.94 -13.22 -13.51
C GLN A 86 0.53 -13.99 -12.24
N HIS A 87 -0.04 -13.30 -11.26
CA HIS A 87 -0.50 -13.89 -10.02
C HIS A 87 -2.04 -13.92 -9.91
N ASP A 88 -2.73 -14.06 -11.04
CA ASP A 88 -4.20 -14.14 -11.10
C ASP A 88 -4.92 -12.95 -10.43
N ASN A 89 -4.31 -11.78 -10.44
CA ASN A 89 -4.76 -10.59 -9.71
C ASN A 89 -5.00 -10.87 -8.21
N CYS A 90 -4.06 -11.60 -7.60
CA CYS A 90 -4.06 -11.89 -6.17
C CYS A 90 -2.98 -11.10 -5.43
N LEU A 91 -3.19 -10.94 -4.13
CA LEU A 91 -2.29 -10.25 -3.22
C LEU A 91 -1.01 -11.08 -2.96
N GLN A 92 0.15 -10.44 -3.06
CA GLN A 92 1.43 -10.99 -2.59
C GLN A 92 2.01 -10.17 -1.44
N THR A 93 1.20 -9.29 -0.86
CA THR A 93 1.62 -8.38 0.18
C THR A 93 1.32 -8.93 1.56
N GLY A 94 2.24 -8.72 2.49
CA GLY A 94 2.01 -8.82 3.93
C GLY A 94 1.54 -7.48 4.50
N PHE A 95 1.54 -7.33 5.83
CA PHE A 95 1.03 -6.15 6.54
C PHE A 95 1.54 -4.82 5.96
N LEU A 96 2.85 -4.72 5.76
CA LEU A 96 3.51 -3.48 5.34
C LEU A 96 3.10 -3.05 3.92
N GLY A 97 2.99 -4.02 3.01
CA GLY A 97 2.58 -3.72 1.63
C GLY A 97 1.09 -3.49 1.51
N THR A 98 0.27 -4.25 2.24
CA THR A 98 -1.19 -4.13 2.17
C THR A 98 -1.68 -2.80 2.72
N SER A 99 -1.02 -2.24 3.75
CA SER A 99 -1.40 -0.95 4.34
C SER A 99 -1.32 0.23 3.38
N ILE A 100 -0.47 0.15 2.37
CA ILE A 100 -0.29 1.22 1.37
C ILE A 100 -0.85 0.85 -0.01
N LEU A 101 -1.30 -0.40 -0.19
CA LEU A 101 -1.61 -0.99 -1.49
C LEU A 101 -2.68 -0.21 -2.25
N MET A 102 -3.88 -0.16 -1.68
CA MET A 102 -5.08 0.29 -2.40
C MET A 102 -4.97 1.76 -2.81
N GLN A 103 -4.53 2.61 -1.89
CA GLN A 103 -4.34 4.03 -2.17
C GLN A 103 -3.20 4.25 -3.18
N THR A 104 -2.07 3.52 -3.04
CA THR A 104 -0.96 3.63 -3.99
C THR A 104 -1.37 3.22 -5.40
N LEU A 105 -2.17 2.17 -5.56
CA LEU A 105 -2.71 1.77 -6.85
C LEU A 105 -3.58 2.88 -7.45
N THR A 106 -4.50 3.43 -6.67
CA THR A 106 -5.40 4.50 -7.10
C THR A 106 -4.64 5.75 -7.53
N ASP A 107 -3.70 6.23 -6.70
CA ASP A 107 -2.90 7.43 -6.95
C ASP A 107 -2.00 7.31 -8.21
N ASN A 108 -1.78 6.08 -8.67
CA ASN A 108 -0.95 5.80 -9.84
C ASN A 108 -1.74 5.24 -11.04
N GLY A 109 -3.06 5.48 -11.10
CA GLY A 109 -3.89 5.12 -12.24
C GLY A 109 -4.16 3.62 -12.40
N MET A 110 -4.07 2.86 -11.29
CA MET A 110 -4.35 1.42 -11.23
C MET A 110 -5.60 1.11 -10.39
N GLN A 111 -6.59 2.01 -10.43
CA GLN A 111 -7.84 1.85 -9.68
C GLN A 111 -8.62 0.61 -10.12
N ASP A 112 -8.54 0.23 -11.39
CA ASP A 112 -9.05 -1.01 -11.92
C ASP A 112 -8.55 -2.22 -11.15
N ILE A 113 -7.23 -2.32 -10.95
CA ILE A 113 -6.61 -3.40 -10.15
C ILE A 113 -7.06 -3.33 -8.69
N ALA A 114 -7.16 -2.13 -8.11
CA ALA A 114 -7.62 -2.01 -6.72
C ALA A 114 -9.02 -2.61 -6.53
N TYR A 115 -9.96 -2.32 -7.44
CA TYR A 115 -11.29 -2.94 -7.40
C TYR A 115 -11.25 -4.45 -7.67
N GLU A 116 -10.44 -4.92 -8.62
CA GLU A 116 -10.26 -6.35 -8.86
C GLU A 116 -9.77 -7.08 -7.60
N LEU A 117 -8.80 -6.51 -6.89
CA LEU A 117 -8.28 -7.06 -5.62
C LEU A 117 -9.35 -7.07 -4.52
N LEU A 118 -10.17 -6.01 -4.42
CA LEU A 118 -11.25 -5.94 -3.44
C LEU A 118 -12.28 -7.05 -3.66
N PHE A 119 -12.63 -7.33 -4.93
CA PHE A 119 -13.61 -8.34 -5.29
C PHE A 119 -13.02 -9.72 -5.58
N GLN A 120 -11.70 -9.90 -5.43
CA GLN A 120 -11.04 -11.20 -5.59
C GLN A 120 -11.52 -12.21 -4.56
N ARG A 121 -11.82 -13.44 -5.00
CA ARG A 121 -12.27 -14.54 -4.13
C ARG A 121 -11.28 -15.71 -4.05
N LYS A 122 -10.23 -15.70 -4.91
CA LYS A 122 -9.15 -16.69 -4.80
C LYS A 122 -8.23 -16.32 -3.64
N ASN A 123 -7.63 -17.31 -2.98
CA ASN A 123 -6.57 -17.10 -1.98
C ASN A 123 -5.27 -16.65 -2.68
N PRO A 124 -4.60 -15.59 -2.18
CA PRO A 124 -4.95 -14.72 -1.05
C PRO A 124 -5.87 -13.54 -1.44
N SER A 125 -6.93 -13.34 -0.66
CA SER A 125 -7.82 -12.17 -0.79
C SER A 125 -8.70 -11.99 0.47
N TRP A 126 -9.31 -10.81 0.63
CA TRP A 126 -10.27 -10.54 1.72
C TRP A 126 -11.52 -11.42 1.59
N LEU A 127 -12.10 -11.51 0.38
CA LEU A 127 -13.33 -12.26 0.19
C LEU A 127 -13.12 -13.77 0.29
N TYR A 128 -11.92 -14.29 0.04
CA TYR A 128 -11.61 -15.68 0.34
C TYR A 128 -11.84 -15.99 1.83
N SER A 129 -11.36 -15.11 2.72
CA SER A 129 -11.58 -15.28 4.15
C SER A 129 -13.08 -15.23 4.51
N VAL A 130 -13.82 -14.28 3.92
CA VAL A 130 -15.27 -14.15 4.13
C VAL A 130 -16.02 -15.39 3.64
N ASP A 131 -15.72 -15.88 2.44
CA ASP A 131 -16.32 -17.09 1.86
C ASP A 131 -16.04 -18.35 2.70
N ASN A 132 -14.96 -18.35 3.49
CA ASN A 132 -14.61 -19.42 4.42
C ASN A 132 -15.04 -19.13 5.87
N GLY A 133 -16.04 -18.26 6.07
CA GLY A 133 -16.70 -18.04 7.35
C GLY A 133 -16.01 -17.04 8.28
N ALA A 134 -15.09 -16.22 7.78
CA ALA A 134 -14.49 -15.16 8.59
C ALA A 134 -15.54 -14.11 8.99
N THR A 135 -15.61 -13.83 10.28
CA THR A 135 -16.40 -12.74 10.87
C THR A 135 -15.52 -11.59 11.37
N THR A 136 -14.21 -11.79 11.32
CA THR A 136 -13.15 -10.87 11.73
C THR A 136 -12.00 -10.93 10.74
N ILE A 137 -11.11 -9.94 10.75
CA ILE A 137 -9.90 -9.95 9.93
C ILE A 137 -8.90 -10.97 10.48
N TRP A 138 -8.40 -11.84 9.62
CA TRP A 138 -7.37 -12.83 9.96
C TRP A 138 -5.97 -12.22 9.89
N GLU A 139 -5.05 -12.72 10.72
CA GLU A 139 -3.66 -12.27 10.76
C GLU A 139 -2.89 -12.58 9.47
N ARG A 140 -3.22 -13.69 8.82
CA ARG A 140 -2.52 -14.15 7.62
C ARG A 140 -3.53 -14.47 6.53
N TRP A 141 -3.16 -14.27 5.27
CA TRP A 141 -3.99 -14.70 4.14
C TRP A 141 -4.28 -16.19 4.13
N ASN A 142 -3.34 -16.99 4.64
CA ASN A 142 -3.44 -18.44 4.77
C ASN A 142 -3.67 -18.91 6.22
N SER A 143 -4.35 -18.10 7.05
CA SER A 143 -4.75 -18.52 8.40
C SER A 143 -5.59 -19.79 8.38
N TYR A 144 -6.41 -19.93 7.36
CA TYR A 144 -7.14 -21.13 7.00
C TYR A 144 -7.15 -21.27 5.47
N THR A 145 -6.97 -22.49 4.97
CA THR A 145 -7.15 -22.82 3.55
C THR A 145 -7.93 -24.11 3.38
N LEU A 146 -8.71 -24.20 2.29
CA LEU A 146 -9.54 -25.37 2.03
C LEU A 146 -8.74 -26.68 1.87
N ASP A 147 -7.52 -26.60 1.36
CA ASP A 147 -6.64 -27.74 1.10
C ASP A 147 -5.82 -28.17 2.33
N LYS A 148 -5.46 -27.23 3.22
CA LYS A 148 -4.57 -27.49 4.36
C LYS A 148 -5.24 -27.30 5.73
N GLY A 149 -6.45 -26.75 5.76
CA GLY A 149 -7.14 -26.43 7.00
C GLY A 149 -6.50 -25.24 7.74
N MET A 150 -6.46 -25.31 9.06
CA MET A 150 -5.88 -24.29 9.93
C MET A 150 -4.37 -24.14 9.72
N GLY A 151 -3.89 -22.92 9.60
CA GLY A 151 -2.47 -22.60 9.58
C GLY A 151 -1.75 -22.93 10.90
N PRO A 152 -0.42 -22.73 10.94
CA PRO A 152 0.36 -23.02 12.14
C PRO A 152 -0.14 -22.18 13.32
N ARG A 153 -0.04 -22.75 14.56
CA ARG A 153 -0.53 -22.11 15.79
C ARG A 153 0.15 -20.79 16.12
N GLY A 154 1.42 -20.64 15.78
CA GLY A 154 2.17 -19.40 16.00
C GLY A 154 1.81 -18.32 14.99
N MET A 155 1.56 -17.09 15.46
CA MET A 155 1.22 -15.93 14.62
C MET A 155 0.07 -16.22 13.65
N ASN A 156 -1.03 -16.76 14.17
CA ASN A 156 -2.23 -17.12 13.41
C ASN A 156 -3.51 -16.75 14.16
N SER A 157 -3.63 -15.48 14.50
CA SER A 157 -4.84 -14.93 15.11
C SER A 157 -5.95 -14.83 14.07
N PHE A 158 -7.16 -15.20 14.46
CA PHE A 158 -8.39 -15.00 13.68
C PHE A 158 -9.08 -13.67 14.02
N ASN A 159 -8.46 -12.82 14.83
CA ASN A 159 -8.93 -11.46 15.16
C ASN A 159 -7.73 -10.51 15.18
N HIS A 160 -7.35 -10.02 14.01
CA HIS A 160 -6.18 -9.16 13.82
C HIS A 160 -6.51 -7.98 12.91
N TYR A 161 -6.08 -6.76 13.28
CA TYR A 161 -6.51 -5.54 12.61
C TYR A 161 -5.84 -5.27 11.25
N ALA A 162 -4.63 -5.78 11.01
CA ALA A 162 -3.73 -5.23 9.98
C ALA A 162 -4.31 -5.19 8.57
N TYR A 163 -4.94 -6.26 8.09
CA TYR A 163 -5.54 -6.27 6.76
C TYR A 163 -6.88 -5.52 6.67
N GLY A 164 -7.42 -5.08 7.81
CA GLY A 164 -8.59 -4.18 7.86
C GLY A 164 -8.30 -2.77 7.37
N CYS A 165 -7.02 -2.42 7.11
CA CYS A 165 -6.62 -1.16 6.50
C CYS A 165 -7.34 -0.87 5.15
N VAL A 166 -7.85 -1.87 4.46
CA VAL A 166 -8.66 -1.70 3.25
C VAL A 166 -9.91 -0.83 3.49
N CYS A 167 -10.43 -0.79 4.73
CA CYS A 167 -11.61 -0.01 5.07
C CYS A 167 -11.37 1.50 4.88
N GLU A 168 -10.16 2.00 5.15
CA GLU A 168 -9.79 3.40 4.88
C GLU A 168 -10.02 3.72 3.39
N TRP A 169 -9.48 2.91 2.50
CA TRP A 169 -9.66 3.10 1.06
C TRP A 169 -11.13 2.97 0.61
N ILE A 170 -11.89 2.05 1.23
CA ILE A 170 -13.33 1.91 0.94
C ILE A 170 -14.07 3.22 1.28
N TRP A 171 -13.77 3.85 2.42
CA TRP A 171 -14.39 5.11 2.81
C TRP A 171 -13.90 6.28 1.98
N GLU A 172 -12.60 6.47 1.86
CA GLU A 172 -12.03 7.66 1.25
C GLU A 172 -12.12 7.66 -0.28
N THR A 173 -11.94 6.47 -0.89
CA THR A 173 -11.88 6.35 -2.36
C THR A 173 -13.15 5.76 -2.94
N ALA A 174 -13.61 4.60 -2.48
CA ALA A 174 -14.76 3.93 -3.09
C ALA A 174 -16.07 4.61 -2.73
N ALA A 175 -16.25 5.05 -1.48
CA ALA A 175 -17.41 5.84 -1.05
C ALA A 175 -17.20 7.36 -1.25
N GLY A 176 -15.96 7.78 -1.50
CA GLY A 176 -15.62 9.18 -1.76
C GLY A 176 -15.83 10.12 -0.58
N ILE A 177 -15.63 9.64 0.65
CA ILE A 177 -15.81 10.43 1.88
C ILE A 177 -14.44 10.58 2.56
N ALA A 178 -13.80 11.73 2.41
CA ALA A 178 -12.47 12.00 2.91
C ALA A 178 -12.39 13.31 3.73
N ALA A 179 -11.45 13.39 4.65
CA ALA A 179 -11.08 14.65 5.28
C ALA A 179 -10.32 15.53 4.28
N ASP A 180 -10.54 16.83 4.34
CA ASP A 180 -9.73 17.78 3.57
C ASP A 180 -8.32 17.86 4.19
N PRO A 181 -7.26 17.51 3.45
CA PRO A 181 -5.89 17.63 3.97
C PRO A 181 -5.46 19.08 4.27
N ALA A 182 -6.12 20.07 3.64
CA ALA A 182 -5.87 21.48 3.89
C ALA A 182 -6.56 21.99 5.16
N ASP A 183 -7.61 21.30 5.65
CA ASP A 183 -8.32 21.62 6.90
C ASP A 183 -8.57 20.33 7.71
N PRO A 184 -7.52 19.74 8.31
CA PRO A 184 -7.57 18.43 8.95
C PRO A 184 -8.50 18.40 10.15
N GLY A 185 -8.93 17.20 10.54
CA GLY A 185 -9.82 16.99 11.68
C GLY A 185 -11.29 16.97 11.32
N PHE A 186 -11.62 16.68 10.05
CA PHE A 186 -13.00 16.63 9.53
C PHE A 186 -13.82 17.91 9.70
N ARG A 187 -13.17 19.07 9.82
CA ARG A 187 -13.83 20.37 9.80
C ARG A 187 -14.37 20.70 8.40
N HIS A 188 -13.68 20.24 7.40
CA HIS A 188 -14.15 20.19 6.02
C HIS A 188 -14.09 18.76 5.49
N ILE A 189 -15.19 18.29 4.92
CA ILE A 189 -15.33 16.94 4.37
C ILE A 189 -15.41 17.03 2.86
N ILE A 190 -14.57 16.30 2.17
CA ILE A 190 -14.63 16.13 0.72
C ILE A 190 -15.56 14.95 0.43
N MET A 191 -16.59 15.20 -0.40
CA MET A 191 -17.49 14.15 -0.89
C MET A 191 -17.37 14.02 -2.40
N LYS A 192 -16.89 12.89 -2.89
CA LYS A 192 -16.73 12.55 -4.32
C LYS A 192 -17.15 11.08 -4.54
N PRO A 193 -18.44 10.77 -4.48
CA PRO A 193 -18.96 9.43 -4.70
C PRO A 193 -18.79 8.98 -6.16
#